data_e23e60fd3b91c66d21c262ddf3ab5c76
#
_entry.id   e23e60fd3b91c66d21c262ddf3ab5c76
#
_cell.length_a   1.000
_cell.length_b   1.000
_cell.length_c   1.000
_cell.angle_alpha   90.00
_cell.angle_beta   90.00
_cell.angle_gamma   90.00
#
_symmetry.space_group_name_H-M   'P 1'
#
loop_
_entity.id
_entity.type
_entity.pdbx_description
1 polymer ?
#
loop_
_entity_poly.entity_id
_entity_poly.type
_entity_poly.pdbx_seq_one_letter_code
_entity_poly.pdbx_strand_id
1 'polypeptide(L)'
;NYSDHSASAVAYITSDYNTGYMIGKTKLAILSSTNSDINTYDYVEGYGNFTAGSEWTADTGWSTSGNVATKTGGTGSNYISKNIGRPLLAGKYYRAEFDLLSGSGTGVQFVNRHASGHPKPFTNATNVDVAFFQGQGNKYYAIWQQSSLNTGLISLYAGSAVSLDNLKVYEIDTLDRSIRGNPILNIGDSLIKTPVAPGAELMGYSGFSGYNGLVHPYHSSMEPGTGDYSFMIWFKTDPTTAEQTIARRFGNPTVTGGFLMRVLSSSSLISWYTRDTSSNVAVLNSTVAVDDGEWHHVVGVRDGSRAKLYLDGVEVGDISTSANSHNAGSTAQLLIGVENTVNPHVFANPASVSTLTLARYALTAPSAEQIAKIYNDEKHLFQENAKATLYGTSDAVTALAHDDDTDTLHAGTSAGRSDFQGLRRINNTTRAIATAISA
;
A
#
# COMPACT_ATOMS: atom_id res chain seq x y z
N ASN A 1 17.90 -4.11 1.62
CA ASN A 1 18.17 -5.56 1.62
C ASN A 1 16.94 -6.29 2.13
N TYR A 2 16.16 -6.78 1.23
CA TYR A 2 15.00 -7.60 1.55
C TYR A 2 15.42 -9.05 1.41
N SER A 3 15.49 -9.74 2.53
CA SER A 3 16.05 -11.08 2.68
C SER A 3 15.28 -12.19 1.97
N ASP A 4 14.17 -11.90 1.32
CA ASP A 4 13.32 -12.91 0.66
C ASP A 4 13.28 -12.83 -0.85
N HIS A 5 14.16 -12.03 -1.47
CA HIS A 5 14.26 -12.03 -2.92
C HIS A 5 15.27 -13.08 -3.37
N SER A 6 14.87 -14.33 -3.28
CA SER A 6 15.65 -15.45 -3.80
C SER A 6 15.87 -15.40 -5.31
N ALA A 7 15.42 -14.39 -6.01
CA ALA A 7 15.34 -14.45 -7.45
C ALA A 7 16.09 -13.38 -8.21
N SER A 8 16.45 -12.22 -7.66
CA SER A 8 17.21 -11.26 -8.46
C SER A 8 17.52 -9.98 -7.72
N ALA A 9 18.68 -9.42 -7.99
CA ALA A 9 18.96 -8.02 -7.67
C ALA A 9 17.99 -7.16 -8.47
N VAL A 10 17.24 -6.33 -7.81
CA VAL A 10 16.40 -5.35 -8.46
C VAL A 10 17.32 -4.23 -8.90
N ALA A 11 17.54 -4.14 -10.20
CA ALA A 11 18.31 -3.07 -10.76
C ALA A 11 17.48 -1.82 -10.76
N TYR A 12 16.96 -1.30 -9.69
CA TYR A 12 16.46 -0.16 -9.79
C TYR A 12 15.43 0.29 -9.11
N ILE A 13 14.71 0.78 -9.41
CA ILE A 13 13.48 1.40 -9.19
C ILE A 13 13.19 1.54 -7.74
N THR A 14 14.10 1.99 -7.00
CA THR A 14 13.73 2.70 -5.81
C THR A 14 13.37 4.10 -6.20
N SER A 15 12.53 4.68 -5.42
CA SER A 15 12.14 6.05 -5.58
C SER A 15 13.28 7.04 -5.75
N ASP A 16 14.41 6.74 -5.14
CA ASP A 16 15.57 7.61 -5.22
C ASP A 16 16.33 7.46 -6.52
N TYR A 17 16.22 6.31 -7.12
CA TYR A 17 16.88 6.03 -8.36
C TYR A 17 16.36 6.87 -9.50
N ASN A 18 15.08 6.77 -9.78
CA ASN A 18 14.52 7.40 -10.94
C ASN A 18 14.67 8.86 -10.96
N THR A 19 14.83 9.37 -9.79
CA THR A 19 14.85 10.76 -9.70
C THR A 19 16.25 11.29 -9.60
N GLY A 20 17.20 10.55 -9.02
CA GLY A 20 18.51 11.11 -8.69
C GLY A 20 18.46 12.47 -7.99
N TYR A 21 17.29 13.10 -8.05
CA TYR A 21 16.99 14.43 -7.58
C TYR A 21 16.15 14.48 -6.32
N MET A 22 15.46 13.38 -5.99
CA MET A 22 14.54 13.29 -4.84
C MET A 22 15.11 12.46 -3.69
N ILE A 23 16.42 12.22 -3.68
CA ILE A 23 17.10 11.42 -2.65
C ILE A 23 16.76 11.94 -1.25
N GLY A 24 16.25 11.07 -0.39
CA GLY A 24 15.85 11.40 0.96
C GLY A 24 14.56 12.22 1.09
N LYS A 25 13.98 12.67 -0.02
CA LYS A 25 12.74 13.48 -0.02
C LYS A 25 11.48 12.63 -0.21
N THR A 26 11.59 11.50 -0.90
CA THR A 26 10.48 10.56 -1.05
C THR A 26 10.10 9.97 0.30
N LYS A 27 8.83 10.03 0.62
CA LYS A 27 8.26 9.57 1.89
C LYS A 27 7.53 8.25 1.76
N LEU A 28 7.12 7.93 0.56
CA LEU A 28 6.41 6.72 0.22
C LEU A 28 6.68 6.38 -1.25
N ALA A 29 6.99 5.13 -1.51
CA ALA A 29 7.10 4.58 -2.86
C ALA A 29 6.58 3.14 -2.88
N ILE A 30 5.65 2.85 -3.76
CA ILE A 30 5.09 1.52 -3.93
C ILE A 30 5.63 0.92 -5.22
N LEU A 31 6.25 -0.23 -5.09
CA LEU A 31 6.59 -1.09 -6.18
C LEU A 31 6.07 -2.48 -5.86
N SER A 32 5.31 -3.04 -6.76
CA SER A 32 4.88 -4.44 -6.66
C SER A 32 5.63 -5.30 -7.67
N SER A 33 6.02 -6.47 -7.24
CA SER A 33 6.61 -7.52 -8.08
C SER A 33 5.70 -8.74 -8.10
N THR A 34 6.11 -9.81 -8.78
CA THR A 34 5.41 -11.09 -8.79
C THR A 34 5.38 -11.77 -7.42
N ASN A 35 6.24 -11.36 -6.50
CA ASN A 35 6.26 -11.88 -5.14
C ASN A 35 5.08 -11.35 -4.32
N SER A 36 4.67 -12.13 -3.33
CA SER A 36 3.62 -11.70 -2.41
C SER A 36 4.10 -10.53 -1.56
N ASP A 37 3.29 -9.47 -1.50
CA ASP A 37 3.54 -8.32 -0.61
C ASP A 37 2.85 -8.50 0.74
N ILE A 38 2.22 -9.63 0.97
CA ILE A 38 1.57 -9.98 2.24
C ILE A 38 2.30 -11.20 2.78
N ASN A 39 2.75 -11.10 4.02
CA ASN A 39 3.22 -12.28 4.72
C ASN A 39 2.03 -13.25 4.84
N THR A 40 2.14 -14.40 4.22
CA THR A 40 1.10 -15.44 4.24
C THR A 40 1.14 -16.30 5.48
N TYR A 41 2.10 -16.05 6.40
CA TYR A 41 2.20 -16.81 7.62
C TYR A 41 1.07 -16.43 8.57
N ASP A 42 0.16 -17.38 8.79
CA ASP A 42 -0.92 -17.24 9.76
C ASP A 42 -0.41 -17.62 11.16
N TYR A 43 -0.37 -16.64 12.08
CA TYR A 43 0.08 -16.84 13.45
C TYR A 43 -0.84 -17.74 14.26
N VAL A 44 -2.09 -17.93 13.84
CA VAL A 44 -3.08 -18.84 14.45
C VAL A 44 -3.37 -20.07 13.60
N GLU A 45 -2.45 -20.43 12.70
CA GLU A 45 -2.58 -21.60 11.85
C GLU A 45 -2.90 -22.85 12.68
N GLY A 46 -3.97 -23.58 12.30
CA GLY A 46 -4.47 -24.74 13.02
C GLY A 46 -5.35 -24.45 14.24
N TYR A 47 -5.48 -23.21 14.67
CA TYR A 47 -6.29 -22.81 15.84
C TYR A 47 -7.46 -21.90 15.50
N GLY A 48 -7.41 -21.23 14.35
CA GLY A 48 -8.38 -20.19 13.98
C GLY A 48 -9.79 -20.68 13.74
N ASN A 49 -9.98 -21.96 13.49
CA ASN A 49 -11.30 -22.61 13.35
C ASN A 49 -11.89 -23.07 14.68
N PHE A 50 -11.34 -22.67 15.82
CA PHE A 50 -11.90 -22.94 17.14
C PHE A 50 -12.31 -24.40 17.38
N THR A 51 -11.63 -25.36 16.77
CA THR A 51 -11.90 -26.80 16.92
C THR A 51 -11.92 -27.18 18.41
N ALA A 52 -12.85 -28.04 18.82
CA ALA A 52 -12.91 -28.54 20.18
C ALA A 52 -11.57 -29.18 20.58
N GLY A 53 -10.97 -28.73 21.68
CA GLY A 53 -9.64 -29.16 22.12
C GLY A 53 -8.50 -28.30 21.59
N SER A 54 -8.75 -27.22 20.83
CA SER A 54 -7.72 -26.31 20.27
C SER A 54 -7.04 -25.41 21.31
N GLU A 55 -7.17 -25.72 22.61
CA GLU A 55 -6.53 -25.00 23.72
C GLU A 55 -6.90 -23.51 23.85
N TRP A 56 -8.05 -23.12 23.30
CA TRP A 56 -8.62 -21.83 23.59
C TRP A 56 -9.14 -21.77 25.02
N THR A 57 -8.70 -20.78 25.77
CA THR A 57 -9.23 -20.49 27.11
C THR A 57 -10.40 -19.54 26.98
N ALA A 58 -11.58 -19.99 27.35
CA ALA A 58 -12.83 -19.24 27.28
C ALA A 58 -13.23 -18.77 28.68
N ASP A 59 -13.42 -17.47 28.86
CA ASP A 59 -14.06 -16.89 30.05
C ASP A 59 -15.58 -17.10 29.99
N THR A 60 -16.27 -16.79 31.09
CA THR A 60 -17.73 -16.93 31.20
C THR A 60 -18.47 -16.28 30.03
N GLY A 61 -19.35 -17.03 29.40
CA GLY A 61 -20.14 -16.58 28.25
C GLY A 61 -19.51 -16.87 26.89
N TRP A 62 -18.22 -17.28 26.82
CA TRP A 62 -17.60 -17.79 25.61
C TRP A 62 -17.61 -19.33 25.62
N SER A 63 -17.73 -19.92 24.44
CA SER A 63 -17.61 -21.36 24.21
C SER A 63 -17.04 -21.62 22.83
N THR A 64 -16.36 -22.76 22.66
CA THR A 64 -15.93 -23.28 21.38
C THR A 64 -16.59 -24.62 21.11
N SER A 65 -17.34 -24.73 20.04
CA SER A 65 -18.03 -25.97 19.65
C SER A 65 -18.29 -25.95 18.15
N GLY A 66 -18.13 -27.09 17.48
CA GLY A 66 -18.44 -27.22 16.06
C GLY A 66 -17.60 -26.30 15.18
N ASN A 67 -16.35 -26.04 15.55
CA ASN A 67 -15.41 -25.12 14.88
C ASN A 67 -15.80 -23.63 14.98
N VAL A 68 -16.62 -23.25 15.94
CA VAL A 68 -17.12 -21.88 16.11
C VAL A 68 -16.81 -21.37 17.50
N ALA A 69 -16.34 -20.13 17.60
CA ALA A 69 -16.34 -19.41 18.88
C ALA A 69 -17.63 -18.63 19.04
N THR A 70 -18.34 -18.89 20.12
CA THR A 70 -19.64 -18.27 20.40
C THR A 70 -19.59 -17.53 21.73
N LYS A 71 -20.00 -16.26 21.72
CA LYS A 71 -20.35 -15.47 22.91
C LYS A 71 -21.86 -15.45 23.06
N THR A 72 -22.34 -15.97 24.19
CA THR A 72 -23.75 -15.80 24.58
C THR A 72 -23.87 -14.58 25.47
N GLY A 73 -24.53 -13.54 25.09
CA GLY A 73 -24.67 -12.24 25.75
C GLY A 73 -24.24 -12.14 27.22
N GLY A 74 -24.11 -10.95 27.72
CA GLY A 74 -23.70 -10.68 29.10
C GLY A 74 -22.86 -9.42 29.24
N THR A 75 -23.06 -8.68 30.33
CA THR A 75 -22.24 -7.52 30.71
C THR A 75 -21.05 -8.01 31.51
N GLY A 76 -19.86 -7.91 30.95
CA GLY A 76 -18.61 -8.25 31.63
C GLY A 76 -17.42 -8.33 30.66
N SER A 77 -16.23 -8.05 31.19
CA SER A 77 -14.98 -8.12 30.42
C SER A 77 -14.52 -9.56 30.22
N ASN A 78 -15.26 -10.33 29.42
CA ASN A 78 -15.00 -11.74 29.20
C ASN A 78 -14.34 -11.95 27.84
N TYR A 79 -13.33 -12.78 27.81
CA TYR A 79 -12.45 -13.00 26.67
C TYR A 79 -12.43 -14.47 26.27
N ILE A 80 -12.09 -14.70 25.00
CA ILE A 80 -11.56 -15.98 24.56
C ILE A 80 -10.11 -15.75 24.15
N SER A 81 -9.20 -16.55 24.64
CA SER A 81 -7.76 -16.31 24.53
C SER A 81 -7.00 -17.57 24.10
N LYS A 82 -5.92 -17.37 23.37
CA LYS A 82 -4.98 -18.42 22.96
C LYS A 82 -3.54 -17.93 23.03
N ASN A 83 -2.68 -18.75 23.63
CA ASN A 83 -1.23 -18.55 23.47
C ASN A 83 -0.78 -19.23 22.17
N ILE A 84 -0.36 -18.43 21.20
CA ILE A 84 0.09 -18.90 19.89
C ILE A 84 1.56 -19.30 19.86
N GLY A 85 2.27 -19.19 20.99
CA GLY A 85 3.67 -19.58 21.11
C GLY A 85 4.67 -18.69 20.34
N ARG A 86 4.18 -17.64 19.69
CA ARG A 86 4.99 -16.69 18.92
C ARG A 86 4.71 -15.26 19.33
N PRO A 87 5.73 -14.46 19.64
CA PRO A 87 5.54 -13.06 20.00
C PRO A 87 5.13 -12.22 18.79
N LEU A 88 4.23 -11.27 19.00
CA LEU A 88 4.02 -10.17 18.06
C LEU A 88 5.05 -9.08 18.35
N LEU A 89 5.84 -8.70 17.36
CA LEU A 89 7.01 -7.84 17.53
C LEU A 89 6.61 -6.36 17.52
N ALA A 90 7.23 -5.59 18.40
CA ALA A 90 7.04 -4.14 18.45
C ALA A 90 7.46 -3.47 17.14
N GLY A 91 6.66 -2.48 16.70
CA GLY A 91 6.90 -1.74 15.47
C GLY A 91 6.36 -2.42 14.20
N LYS A 92 6.06 -3.72 14.26
CA LYS A 92 5.47 -4.45 13.12
C LYS A 92 3.98 -4.21 13.02
N TYR A 93 3.44 -4.35 11.80
CA TYR A 93 2.02 -4.26 11.52
C TYR A 93 1.43 -5.65 11.39
N TYR A 94 0.22 -5.79 11.91
CA TYR A 94 -0.52 -7.05 11.91
C TYR A 94 -1.93 -6.82 11.40
N ARG A 95 -2.49 -7.84 10.76
CA ARG A 95 -3.89 -7.95 10.40
C ARG A 95 -4.48 -9.17 11.09
N ALA A 96 -5.62 -9.01 11.75
CA ALA A 96 -6.49 -10.10 12.16
C ALA A 96 -7.75 -10.08 11.31
N GLU A 97 -8.29 -11.24 11.01
CA GLU A 97 -9.55 -11.40 10.27
C GLU A 97 -10.34 -12.59 10.81
N PHE A 98 -11.66 -12.53 10.71
CA PHE A 98 -12.55 -13.65 11.01
C PHE A 98 -13.82 -13.60 10.16
N ASP A 99 -14.53 -14.71 10.06
CA ASP A 99 -15.87 -14.81 9.47
C ASP A 99 -16.94 -14.66 10.56
N LEU A 100 -17.83 -13.68 10.39
CA LEU A 100 -18.98 -13.51 11.28
C LEU A 100 -20.09 -14.47 10.86
N LEU A 101 -20.52 -15.32 11.78
CA LEU A 101 -21.62 -16.27 11.56
C LEU A 101 -22.94 -15.74 12.11
N SER A 102 -22.91 -15.00 13.23
CA SER A 102 -24.07 -14.33 13.79
C SER A 102 -23.69 -13.19 14.73
N GLY A 103 -24.61 -12.25 14.98
CA GLY A 103 -24.41 -11.11 15.87
C GLY A 103 -23.83 -9.89 15.16
N SER A 104 -23.04 -9.07 15.87
CA SER A 104 -22.39 -7.86 15.33
C SER A 104 -20.87 -7.95 15.45
N GLY A 105 -20.18 -8.01 14.32
CA GLY A 105 -18.73 -8.07 14.28
C GLY A 105 -18.05 -6.78 14.73
N THR A 106 -18.72 -5.62 14.63
CA THR A 106 -18.19 -4.33 15.10
C THR A 106 -18.06 -4.24 16.61
N GLY A 107 -18.73 -5.13 17.36
CA GLY A 107 -18.58 -5.26 18.81
C GLY A 107 -17.43 -6.16 19.25
N VAL A 108 -16.76 -6.82 18.31
CA VAL A 108 -15.58 -7.65 18.57
C VAL A 108 -14.33 -6.77 18.59
N GLN A 109 -13.46 -7.05 19.54
CA GLN A 109 -12.18 -6.35 19.69
C GLN A 109 -11.06 -7.37 19.84
N PHE A 110 -9.93 -7.06 19.23
CA PHE A 110 -8.69 -7.79 19.45
C PHE A 110 -7.97 -7.16 20.64
N VAL A 111 -7.65 -7.94 21.66
CA VAL A 111 -7.08 -7.43 22.90
C VAL A 111 -5.81 -8.17 23.27
N ASN A 112 -4.85 -7.46 23.86
CA ASN A 112 -3.61 -8.02 24.36
C ASN A 112 -3.70 -8.19 25.88
N ARG A 113 -3.53 -9.41 26.39
CA ARG A 113 -3.38 -9.64 27.83
C ARG A 113 -1.93 -9.39 28.22
N HIS A 114 -1.73 -8.36 29.01
CA HIS A 114 -0.45 -8.16 29.72
C HIS A 114 -0.35 -9.15 30.89
N ALA A 115 0.89 -9.54 31.27
CA ALA A 115 1.18 -10.46 32.39
C ALA A 115 0.54 -10.06 33.74
N SER A 116 -0.04 -8.88 33.89
CA SER A 116 -0.74 -8.39 35.07
C SER A 116 -2.25 -8.68 35.11
N GLY A 117 -2.76 -9.56 34.22
CA GLY A 117 -4.16 -10.04 34.33
C GLY A 117 -5.25 -9.10 33.82
N HIS A 118 -4.91 -7.90 33.39
CA HIS A 118 -5.86 -6.97 32.76
C HIS A 118 -5.64 -6.95 31.25
N PRO A 119 -6.70 -7.16 30.45
CA PRO A 119 -6.62 -6.96 29.01
C PRO A 119 -6.34 -5.49 28.74
N LYS A 120 -5.25 -5.22 28.05
CA LYS A 120 -5.06 -3.91 27.44
C LYS A 120 -5.29 -4.05 25.95
N PRO A 121 -6.12 -3.18 25.40
CA PRO A 121 -6.36 -3.17 23.97
C PRO A 121 -5.07 -2.99 23.18
N PHE A 122 -5.02 -3.56 22.00
CA PHE A 122 -4.00 -3.22 21.03
C PHE A 122 -4.19 -1.78 20.67
N THR A 123 -3.16 -1.00 20.84
CA THR A 123 -3.23 0.42 20.53
C THR A 123 -2.32 0.73 19.36
N ASN A 124 -2.84 1.47 18.39
CA ASN A 124 -1.98 2.42 17.70
C ASN A 124 -1.39 3.34 18.80
N ALA A 125 -0.34 4.08 18.58
CA ALA A 125 0.44 4.84 19.57
C ALA A 125 -0.36 5.68 20.62
N THR A 126 -1.68 5.55 20.71
CA THR A 126 -2.60 6.34 21.51
C THR A 126 -3.55 5.54 22.43
N ASN A 127 -3.30 4.27 22.73
CA ASN A 127 -4.11 3.45 23.65
C ASN A 127 -5.59 3.26 23.25
N VAL A 128 -5.90 3.03 21.98
CA VAL A 128 -7.27 2.75 21.50
C VAL A 128 -7.43 1.26 21.20
N ASP A 129 -8.56 0.67 21.61
CA ASP A 129 -8.97 -0.70 21.28
C ASP A 129 -9.00 -0.90 19.78
N VAL A 130 -8.39 -2.00 19.28
CA VAL A 130 -8.47 -2.32 17.87
C VAL A 130 -9.80 -3.00 17.60
N ALA A 131 -10.73 -2.24 17.06
CA ALA A 131 -12.02 -2.75 16.63
C ALA A 131 -11.89 -3.47 15.29
N PHE A 132 -12.72 -4.49 15.09
CA PHE A 132 -12.90 -5.13 13.80
C PHE A 132 -13.88 -4.35 12.93
N PHE A 133 -13.63 -4.36 11.64
CA PHE A 133 -14.40 -3.66 10.62
C PHE A 133 -14.92 -4.66 9.61
N GLN A 134 -16.14 -4.40 9.12
CA GLN A 134 -16.73 -5.24 8.11
C GLN A 134 -15.99 -5.07 6.77
N GLY A 135 -15.54 -6.19 6.22
CA GLY A 135 -15.08 -6.34 4.85
C GLY A 135 -16.19 -6.78 3.90
N GLN A 136 -15.85 -7.49 2.86
CA GLN A 136 -16.82 -8.05 1.93
C GLN A 136 -17.57 -9.23 2.56
N GLY A 137 -18.89 -9.26 2.41
CA GLY A 137 -19.74 -10.34 2.95
C GLY A 137 -19.76 -10.35 4.48
N ASN A 138 -19.45 -11.49 5.06
CA ASN A 138 -19.41 -11.72 6.50
C ASN A 138 -17.99 -11.62 7.10
N LYS A 139 -16.98 -11.23 6.33
CA LYS A 139 -15.61 -11.05 6.81
C LYS A 139 -15.44 -9.77 7.61
N TYR A 140 -14.73 -9.89 8.71
CA TYR A 140 -14.32 -8.77 9.55
C TYR A 140 -12.81 -8.80 9.72
N TYR A 141 -12.17 -7.63 9.74
CA TYR A 141 -10.73 -7.51 9.93
C TYR A 141 -10.36 -6.31 10.79
N ALA A 142 -9.21 -6.41 11.42
CA ALA A 142 -8.56 -5.33 12.17
C ALA A 142 -7.10 -5.23 11.75
N ILE A 143 -6.57 -4.01 11.72
CA ILE A 143 -5.16 -3.73 11.40
C ILE A 143 -4.59 -2.83 12.47
N TRP A 144 -3.37 -3.16 12.96
CA TRP A 144 -2.71 -2.35 13.99
C TRP A 144 -1.20 -2.42 13.85
N GLN A 145 -0.53 -1.42 14.42
CA GLN A 145 0.90 -1.49 14.71
C GLN A 145 1.10 -1.99 16.13
N GLN A 146 1.90 -3.02 16.31
CA GLN A 146 2.24 -3.52 17.63
C GLN A 146 3.15 -2.52 18.35
N SER A 147 2.70 -1.93 19.45
CA SER A 147 3.43 -0.89 20.17
C SER A 147 4.52 -1.43 21.10
N SER A 148 4.37 -2.68 21.55
CA SER A 148 5.31 -3.35 22.47
C SER A 148 5.37 -4.84 22.17
N LEU A 149 6.41 -5.53 22.63
CA LEU A 149 6.51 -6.97 22.48
C LEU A 149 5.33 -7.66 23.17
N ASN A 150 4.64 -8.49 22.40
CA ASN A 150 3.59 -9.39 22.91
C ASN A 150 4.19 -10.78 23.14
N THR A 151 3.83 -11.43 24.24
CA THR A 151 4.32 -12.76 24.60
C THR A 151 3.68 -13.90 23.76
N GLY A 152 2.89 -13.57 22.74
CA GLY A 152 2.17 -14.55 21.91
C GLY A 152 0.77 -14.87 22.44
N LEU A 153 0.29 -14.18 23.46
CA LEU A 153 -1.10 -14.34 23.93
C LEU A 153 -2.00 -13.40 23.10
N ILE A 154 -2.94 -13.96 22.38
CA ILE A 154 -4.00 -13.24 21.68
C ILE A 154 -5.32 -13.45 22.39
N SER A 155 -6.19 -12.44 22.38
CA SER A 155 -7.50 -12.51 23.00
C SER A 155 -8.53 -11.76 22.17
N LEU A 156 -9.75 -12.30 22.13
CA LEU A 156 -10.91 -11.64 21.53
C LEU A 156 -11.88 -11.27 22.64
N TYR A 157 -12.41 -10.08 22.56
CA TYR A 157 -13.50 -9.58 23.38
C TYR A 157 -14.73 -9.32 22.51
N ALA A 158 -15.92 -9.57 23.04
CA ALA A 158 -17.15 -9.11 22.40
C ALA A 158 -18.11 -8.55 23.46
N GLY A 159 -18.62 -7.35 23.24
CA GLY A 159 -19.56 -6.67 24.13
C GLY A 159 -20.99 -7.19 24.02
N SER A 160 -21.31 -8.00 23.02
CA SER A 160 -22.62 -8.55 22.74
C SER A 160 -22.55 -10.02 22.30
N ALA A 161 -23.68 -10.68 22.13
CA ALA A 161 -23.70 -12.01 21.54
C ALA A 161 -23.16 -12.02 20.12
N VAL A 162 -22.25 -12.97 19.83
CA VAL A 162 -21.59 -13.11 18.54
C VAL A 162 -21.15 -14.56 18.33
N SER A 163 -21.18 -15.02 17.08
CA SER A 163 -20.51 -16.26 16.67
C SER A 163 -19.56 -15.96 15.54
N LEU A 164 -18.35 -16.48 15.63
CA LEU A 164 -17.28 -16.23 14.65
C LEU A 164 -16.42 -17.48 14.40
N ASP A 165 -15.83 -17.54 13.23
CA ASP A 165 -14.97 -18.63 12.78
C ASP A 165 -13.81 -18.10 11.94
N ASN A 166 -12.89 -18.99 11.55
CA ASN A 166 -11.79 -18.70 10.64
C ASN A 166 -10.92 -17.50 11.06
N LEU A 167 -10.64 -17.38 12.38
CA LEU A 167 -9.72 -16.35 12.86
C LEU A 167 -8.31 -16.58 12.26
N LYS A 168 -7.76 -15.55 11.68
CA LYS A 168 -6.39 -15.50 11.17
C LYS A 168 -5.68 -14.27 11.66
N VAL A 169 -4.38 -14.36 11.86
CA VAL A 169 -3.52 -13.25 12.25
C VAL A 169 -2.25 -13.29 11.41
N TYR A 170 -2.00 -12.24 10.66
CA TYR A 170 -0.83 -12.12 9.78
C TYR A 170 0.04 -10.93 10.18
N GLU A 171 1.36 -11.06 10.00
CA GLU A 171 2.24 -9.91 9.89
C GLU A 171 2.07 -9.30 8.49
N ILE A 172 1.92 -7.98 8.42
CA ILE A 172 1.82 -7.26 7.16
C ILE A 172 3.20 -6.73 6.82
N ASP A 173 3.74 -7.17 5.69
CA ASP A 173 4.93 -6.56 5.12
C ASP A 173 4.59 -5.17 4.56
N THR A 174 5.54 -4.26 4.73
CA THR A 174 5.39 -2.91 4.19
C THR A 174 5.71 -2.90 2.70
N LEU A 175 4.78 -2.36 1.91
CA LEU A 175 4.98 -2.18 0.47
C LEU A 175 5.86 -0.96 0.13
N ASP A 176 6.21 -0.18 1.14
CA ASP A 176 7.01 1.03 0.95
C ASP A 176 8.46 0.69 0.61
N ARG A 177 8.89 1.14 -0.56
CA ARG A 177 10.27 1.00 -1.06
C ARG A 177 11.10 2.26 -0.87
N SER A 178 10.56 3.29 -0.20
CA SER A 178 11.37 4.43 0.20
C SER A 178 12.31 4.07 1.35
N ILE A 179 13.32 4.91 1.55
CA ILE A 179 14.24 4.76 2.69
C ILE A 179 13.55 4.92 4.06
N ARG A 180 12.28 5.31 4.07
CA ARG A 180 11.51 5.52 5.30
C ARG A 180 10.82 4.25 5.78
N GLY A 181 10.52 3.31 4.89
CA GLY A 181 9.81 2.07 5.24
C GLY A 181 8.44 2.34 5.85
N ASN A 182 7.72 3.36 5.38
CA ASN A 182 6.38 3.67 5.86
C ASN A 182 5.41 2.56 5.45
N PRO A 183 4.57 2.04 6.35
CA PRO A 183 3.71 0.92 6.00
C PRO A 183 2.60 1.33 5.03
N ILE A 184 2.37 0.49 4.04
CA ILE A 184 1.17 0.53 3.21
C ILE A 184 0.42 -0.76 3.46
N LEU A 185 -0.82 -0.60 3.83
CA LEU A 185 -1.69 -1.69 4.22
C LEU A 185 -2.63 -2.01 3.07
N ASN A 186 -2.65 -3.25 2.65
CA ASN A 186 -3.70 -3.75 1.77
C ASN A 186 -4.94 -4.00 2.64
N ILE A 187 -5.95 -3.17 2.47
CA ILE A 187 -7.25 -3.30 3.15
C ILE A 187 -8.17 -4.10 2.22
N GLY A 188 -8.78 -5.14 2.77
CA GLY A 188 -9.67 -6.04 2.03
C GLY A 188 -8.94 -7.26 1.43
N ASP A 189 -9.71 -8.17 0.83
CA ASP A 189 -9.22 -9.47 0.36
C ASP A 189 -9.12 -9.58 -1.16
N SER A 190 -9.56 -8.55 -1.90
CA SER A 190 -9.83 -8.65 -3.33
C SER A 190 -8.91 -7.79 -4.19
N LEU A 191 -7.90 -7.14 -3.63
CA LEU A 191 -6.90 -6.49 -4.47
C LEU A 191 -6.12 -7.56 -5.23
N ILE A 192 -6.08 -7.39 -6.53
CA ILE A 192 -5.44 -8.30 -7.48
C ILE A 192 -4.15 -7.65 -7.95
N LYS A 193 -3.08 -8.43 -8.00
CA LYS A 193 -1.85 -8.04 -8.68
C LYS A 193 -1.80 -8.71 -10.05
N THR A 194 -1.69 -7.89 -11.07
CA THR A 194 -1.55 -8.34 -12.46
C THR A 194 -0.33 -7.71 -13.11
N PRO A 195 0.38 -8.42 -13.99
CA PRO A 195 1.44 -7.81 -14.78
C PRO A 195 0.90 -6.60 -15.54
N VAL A 196 1.67 -5.51 -15.58
CA VAL A 196 1.29 -4.28 -16.28
C VAL A 196 1.20 -4.46 -17.80
N ALA A 197 1.90 -5.47 -18.33
CA ALA A 197 1.81 -5.95 -19.71
C ALA A 197 2.10 -7.45 -19.76
N PRO A 198 1.74 -8.18 -20.82
CA PRO A 198 2.01 -9.60 -20.96
C PRO A 198 3.50 -9.91 -20.73
N GLY A 199 3.80 -10.81 -19.81
CA GLY A 199 5.17 -11.21 -19.48
C GLY A 199 6.04 -10.16 -18.76
N ALA A 200 5.49 -8.99 -18.43
CA ALA A 200 6.18 -7.99 -17.63
C ALA A 200 6.38 -8.44 -16.17
N GLU A 201 7.46 -7.99 -15.53
CA GLU A 201 7.72 -8.25 -14.10
C GLU A 201 7.00 -7.25 -13.19
N LEU A 202 6.82 -6.01 -13.65
CA LEU A 202 6.10 -5.01 -12.88
C LEU A 202 4.64 -5.41 -12.73
N MET A 203 4.14 -5.31 -11.52
CA MET A 203 2.75 -5.61 -11.19
C MET A 203 1.99 -4.33 -10.89
N GLY A 204 0.73 -4.28 -11.32
CA GLY A 204 -0.23 -3.26 -10.93
C GLY A 204 -1.27 -3.84 -9.97
N TYR A 205 -1.84 -2.99 -9.13
CA TYR A 205 -2.96 -3.32 -8.27
C TYR A 205 -4.26 -2.94 -8.93
N SER A 206 -5.23 -3.85 -8.91
CA SER A 206 -6.61 -3.66 -9.37
C SER A 206 -7.60 -4.32 -8.39
N GLY A 207 -8.90 -4.23 -8.67
CA GLY A 207 -9.92 -4.79 -7.78
C GLY A 207 -10.27 -3.86 -6.61
N PHE A 208 -9.99 -2.57 -6.73
CA PHE A 208 -10.43 -1.55 -5.78
C PHE A 208 -11.94 -1.53 -5.67
N SER A 209 -12.46 -1.40 -4.46
CA SER A 209 -13.88 -1.41 -4.21
C SER A 209 -14.24 -0.62 -2.94
N GLY A 210 -15.52 -0.57 -2.59
CA GLY A 210 -15.96 0.01 -1.33
C GLY A 210 -15.36 -0.64 -0.07
N TYR A 211 -14.60 -1.73 -0.22
CA TYR A 211 -13.98 -2.46 0.89
C TYR A 211 -12.50 -2.78 0.66
N ASN A 212 -11.95 -2.50 -0.50
CA ASN A 212 -10.58 -2.84 -0.87
C ASN A 212 -9.81 -1.62 -1.33
N GLY A 213 -8.68 -1.34 -0.71
CA GLY A 213 -7.81 -0.22 -1.05
C GLY A 213 -6.43 -0.35 -0.43
N LEU A 214 -5.51 0.49 -0.87
CA LEU A 214 -4.20 0.64 -0.24
C LEU A 214 -4.23 1.85 0.68
N VAL A 215 -3.80 1.65 1.92
CA VAL A 215 -3.89 2.66 2.97
C VAL A 215 -2.54 2.83 3.65
N HIS A 216 -2.01 4.05 3.65
CA HIS A 216 -0.93 4.42 4.56
C HIS A 216 -1.53 5.16 5.76
N PRO A 217 -1.37 4.64 6.99
CA PRO A 217 -1.80 5.31 8.21
C PRO A 217 -1.15 6.70 8.36
N TYR A 218 -1.76 7.56 9.16
CA TYR A 218 -1.16 8.84 9.45
C TYR A 218 0.27 8.69 9.99
N HIS A 219 1.18 9.48 9.42
CA HIS A 219 2.51 9.66 9.95
C HIS A 219 2.94 11.12 9.80
N SER A 220 3.48 11.72 10.86
CA SER A 220 3.83 13.16 10.88
C SER A 220 4.92 13.53 9.87
N SER A 221 5.78 12.59 9.47
CA SER A 221 6.80 12.82 8.45
C SER A 221 6.24 13.08 7.04
N MET A 222 4.94 12.83 6.83
CA MET A 222 4.26 13.08 5.56
C MET A 222 3.54 14.43 5.52
N GLU A 223 3.62 15.23 6.59
CA GLU A 223 3.01 16.56 6.64
C GLU A 223 3.89 17.58 5.91
N PRO A 224 3.40 18.23 4.84
CA PRO A 224 4.21 19.18 4.08
C PRO A 224 4.34 20.55 4.77
N GLY A 225 3.47 20.87 5.71
CA GLY A 225 3.40 22.21 6.25
C GLY A 225 3.05 23.23 5.15
N THR A 226 3.81 24.32 5.11
CA THR A 226 3.78 25.33 4.03
C THR A 226 4.74 24.97 2.88
N GLY A 227 5.47 23.85 3.00
CA GLY A 227 6.47 23.40 2.02
C GLY A 227 5.87 22.74 0.79
N ASP A 228 6.75 22.37 -0.11
CA ASP A 228 6.41 21.70 -1.35
C ASP A 228 6.04 20.23 -1.11
N TYR A 229 5.25 19.67 -2.03
CA TYR A 229 5.02 18.25 -2.10
C TYR A 229 4.60 17.82 -3.50
N SER A 230 4.75 16.53 -3.77
CA SER A 230 4.26 15.91 -5.00
C SER A 230 3.71 14.53 -4.74
N PHE A 231 2.75 14.14 -5.55
CA PHE A 231 2.28 12.77 -5.67
C PHE A 231 2.33 12.36 -7.14
N MET A 232 2.90 11.19 -7.41
CA MET A 232 2.98 10.64 -8.76
C MET A 232 2.61 9.16 -8.77
N ILE A 233 2.01 8.71 -9.88
CA ILE A 233 1.56 7.34 -10.04
C ILE A 233 1.37 7.01 -11.51
N TRP A 234 1.58 5.76 -11.86
CA TRP A 234 1.11 5.20 -13.12
C TRP A 234 -0.26 4.56 -12.91
N PHE A 235 -1.15 4.82 -13.83
CA PHE A 235 -2.49 4.25 -13.80
C PHE A 235 -2.95 3.91 -15.21
N LYS A 236 -3.83 2.92 -15.28
CA LYS A 236 -4.57 2.55 -16.46
C LYS A 236 -6.02 2.43 -16.05
N THR A 237 -6.93 3.04 -16.78
CA THR A 237 -8.37 2.97 -16.46
C THR A 237 -9.17 2.74 -17.73
N ASP A 238 -10.13 1.83 -17.64
CA ASP A 238 -11.08 1.57 -18.74
C ASP A 238 -12.20 2.61 -18.71
N PRO A 239 -12.90 2.82 -19.84
CA PRO A 239 -14.03 3.75 -19.93
C PRO A 239 -15.08 3.49 -18.86
N THR A 240 -15.46 4.54 -18.13
CA THR A 240 -16.43 4.46 -17.05
C THR A 240 -17.19 5.75 -16.86
N THR A 241 -18.43 5.65 -16.37
CA THR A 241 -19.24 6.81 -15.96
C THR A 241 -19.13 7.10 -14.47
N ALA A 242 -18.36 6.31 -13.72
CA ALA A 242 -18.14 6.50 -12.30
C ALA A 242 -16.85 7.29 -12.04
N GLU A 243 -16.86 8.13 -11.02
CA GLU A 243 -15.64 8.77 -10.53
C GLU A 243 -14.68 7.71 -9.99
N GLN A 244 -13.38 7.82 -10.32
CA GLN A 244 -12.35 6.90 -9.91
C GLN A 244 -11.31 7.66 -9.07
N THR A 245 -11.26 7.42 -7.77
CA THR A 245 -10.21 8.00 -6.92
C THR A 245 -8.91 7.27 -7.11
N ILE A 246 -7.90 7.95 -7.61
CA ILE A 246 -6.54 7.44 -7.78
C ILE A 246 -5.77 7.51 -6.47
N ALA A 247 -5.79 8.68 -5.82
CA ALA A 247 -5.20 8.86 -4.50
C ALA A 247 -5.82 10.02 -3.75
N ARG A 248 -5.86 9.91 -2.41
CA ARG A 248 -6.40 10.95 -1.54
C ARG A 248 -5.63 11.03 -0.23
N ARG A 249 -5.40 12.25 0.24
CA ARG A 249 -4.84 12.50 1.57
C ARG A 249 -5.48 13.73 2.19
N PHE A 250 -6.53 13.52 2.98
CA PHE A 250 -7.22 14.53 3.79
C PHE A 250 -7.52 13.98 5.18
N GLY A 251 -7.72 14.84 6.17
CA GLY A 251 -8.28 14.45 7.45
C GLY A 251 -9.72 13.91 7.33
N ASN A 252 -10.13 13.07 8.26
CA ASN A 252 -11.47 12.51 8.34
C ASN A 252 -11.94 12.51 9.83
N PRO A 253 -13.16 12.90 10.17
CA PRO A 253 -14.24 13.38 9.27
C PRO A 253 -14.09 14.84 8.81
N THR A 254 -13.22 15.60 9.44
CA THR A 254 -13.02 17.01 9.09
C THR A 254 -11.97 17.13 7.99
N VAL A 255 -12.37 17.58 6.82
CA VAL A 255 -11.43 17.87 5.73
C VAL A 255 -10.56 19.06 6.13
N THR A 256 -9.27 18.78 6.30
CA THR A 256 -8.20 19.75 6.54
C THR A 256 -7.41 19.98 5.26
N GLY A 257 -6.17 20.38 5.33
CA GLY A 257 -5.29 20.46 4.16
C GLY A 257 -5.02 19.09 3.53
N GLY A 258 -4.52 19.07 2.30
CA GLY A 258 -4.16 17.84 1.60
C GLY A 258 -4.47 17.86 0.11
N PHE A 259 -4.68 16.68 -0.47
CA PHE A 259 -4.94 16.52 -1.90
C PHE A 259 -5.90 15.38 -2.25
N LEU A 260 -6.47 15.45 -3.45
CA LEU A 260 -7.21 14.40 -4.11
C LEU A 260 -6.81 14.36 -5.59
N MET A 261 -6.47 13.17 -6.07
CA MET A 261 -6.25 12.86 -7.48
C MET A 261 -7.30 11.85 -7.92
N ARG A 262 -8.05 12.18 -8.99
CA ARG A 262 -9.17 11.35 -9.44
C ARG A 262 -9.43 11.49 -10.93
N VAL A 263 -10.03 10.49 -11.54
CA VAL A 263 -10.64 10.57 -12.87
C VAL A 263 -12.10 10.98 -12.69
N LEU A 264 -12.50 12.04 -13.40
CA LEU A 264 -13.84 12.62 -13.29
C LEU A 264 -14.85 11.81 -14.10
N SER A 265 -16.02 11.53 -13.51
CA SER A 265 -17.07 10.71 -14.11
C SER A 265 -17.69 11.28 -15.39
N SER A 266 -17.72 12.61 -15.56
CA SER A 266 -18.44 13.27 -16.65
C SER A 266 -17.58 13.59 -17.87
N SER A 267 -16.26 13.63 -17.69
CA SER A 267 -15.31 14.11 -18.70
C SER A 267 -14.13 13.19 -18.92
N SER A 268 -13.99 12.17 -18.08
CA SER A 268 -12.84 11.25 -18.09
C SER A 268 -11.46 11.94 -17.93
N LEU A 269 -11.45 13.18 -17.44
CA LEU A 269 -10.23 13.95 -17.21
C LEU A 269 -9.61 13.55 -15.87
N ILE A 270 -8.28 13.49 -15.81
CA ILE A 270 -7.58 13.40 -14.53
C ILE A 270 -7.59 14.77 -13.84
N SER A 271 -8.01 14.78 -12.58
CA SER A 271 -8.13 15.99 -11.76
C SER A 271 -7.13 15.94 -10.59
N TRP A 272 -6.42 17.05 -10.39
CA TRP A 272 -5.61 17.33 -9.21
C TRP A 272 -6.26 18.42 -8.38
N TYR A 273 -6.72 18.05 -7.20
CA TYR A 273 -7.35 18.95 -6.23
C TYR A 273 -6.43 19.09 -5.04
N THR A 274 -6.11 20.32 -4.65
CA THR A 274 -5.38 20.63 -3.41
C THR A 274 -6.17 21.56 -2.53
N ARG A 275 -6.01 21.41 -1.22
CA ARG A 275 -6.67 22.25 -0.23
C ARG A 275 -5.70 22.58 0.90
N ASP A 276 -5.72 23.82 1.39
CA ASP A 276 -4.98 24.23 2.57
C ASP A 276 -5.81 24.11 3.86
N THR A 277 -5.18 24.33 5.01
CA THR A 277 -5.84 24.30 6.31
C THR A 277 -6.85 25.41 6.53
N SER A 278 -6.85 26.45 5.69
CA SER A 278 -7.81 27.56 5.70
C SER A 278 -8.94 27.39 4.68
N SER A 279 -9.03 26.20 4.06
CA SER A 279 -10.06 25.84 3.09
C SER A 279 -9.92 26.47 1.70
N ASN A 280 -8.80 27.11 1.38
CA ASN A 280 -8.53 27.53 0.01
C ASN A 280 -8.24 26.33 -0.87
N VAL A 281 -8.80 26.31 -2.06
CA VAL A 281 -8.79 25.18 -2.99
C VAL A 281 -8.13 25.59 -4.31
N ALA A 282 -7.32 24.71 -4.87
CA ALA A 282 -6.87 24.80 -6.26
C ALA A 282 -7.22 23.48 -6.97
N VAL A 283 -7.79 23.57 -8.16
CA VAL A 283 -8.22 22.44 -8.98
C VAL A 283 -7.66 22.56 -10.38
N LEU A 284 -6.98 21.52 -10.84
CA LEU A 284 -6.46 21.37 -12.19
C LEU A 284 -7.01 20.09 -12.80
N ASN A 285 -7.35 20.16 -14.07
CA ASN A 285 -7.78 18.99 -14.85
C ASN A 285 -6.89 18.85 -16.08
N SER A 286 -6.71 17.60 -16.55
CA SER A 286 -6.09 17.36 -17.85
C SER A 286 -6.92 17.96 -18.97
N THR A 287 -6.32 18.12 -20.14
CA THR A 287 -6.99 18.60 -21.35
C THR A 287 -7.53 17.48 -22.24
N VAL A 288 -7.11 16.24 -21.94
CA VAL A 288 -7.50 15.03 -22.65
C VAL A 288 -8.07 14.01 -21.69
N ALA A 289 -8.98 13.16 -22.16
CA ALA A 289 -9.50 12.02 -21.43
C ALA A 289 -8.39 10.98 -21.21
N VAL A 290 -8.48 10.23 -20.09
CA VAL A 290 -7.47 9.25 -19.66
C VAL A 290 -8.08 7.87 -19.38
N ASP A 291 -9.32 7.63 -19.79
CA ASP A 291 -10.03 6.36 -19.65
C ASP A 291 -10.06 5.56 -20.98
N ASP A 292 -8.94 5.56 -21.66
CA ASP A 292 -8.74 4.92 -22.97
C ASP A 292 -8.19 3.49 -22.89
N GLY A 293 -7.98 3.00 -21.67
CA GLY A 293 -7.41 1.67 -21.45
C GLY A 293 -5.90 1.59 -21.65
N GLU A 294 -5.21 2.72 -21.75
CA GLU A 294 -3.76 2.80 -21.85
C GLU A 294 -3.11 3.22 -20.52
N TRP A 295 -1.79 3.05 -20.39
CA TRP A 295 -1.04 3.46 -19.22
C TRP A 295 -0.67 4.93 -19.30
N HIS A 296 -1.03 5.68 -18.27
CA HIS A 296 -0.69 7.09 -18.08
C HIS A 296 0.14 7.31 -16.82
N HIS A 297 1.06 8.25 -16.89
CA HIS A 297 1.80 8.77 -15.75
C HIS A 297 1.26 10.12 -15.36
N VAL A 298 0.78 10.25 -14.12
CA VAL A 298 0.28 11.52 -13.61
C VAL A 298 1.10 12.01 -12.44
N VAL A 299 1.38 13.30 -12.41
CA VAL A 299 2.06 13.96 -11.28
C VAL A 299 1.29 15.21 -10.90
N GLY A 300 0.84 15.25 -9.65
CA GLY A 300 0.34 16.45 -9.01
C GLY A 300 1.42 17.06 -8.11
N VAL A 301 1.67 18.35 -8.27
CA VAL A 301 2.72 19.07 -7.55
C VAL A 301 2.14 20.28 -6.85
N ARG A 302 2.60 20.55 -5.63
CA ARG A 302 2.56 21.86 -5.01
C ARG A 302 3.99 22.40 -4.93
N ASP A 303 4.22 23.56 -5.53
CA ASP A 303 5.50 24.25 -5.65
C ASP A 303 5.30 25.68 -5.11
N GLY A 304 5.63 25.91 -3.86
CA GLY A 304 5.36 27.16 -3.18
C GLY A 304 3.87 27.52 -3.18
N SER A 305 3.52 28.57 -3.91
CA SER A 305 2.14 29.03 -4.10
C SER A 305 1.54 28.64 -5.45
N ARG A 306 2.08 27.60 -6.09
CA ARG A 306 1.58 27.06 -7.35
C ARG A 306 1.11 25.60 -7.16
N ALA A 307 0.02 25.26 -7.81
CA ALA A 307 -0.37 23.86 -8.06
C ALA A 307 -0.15 23.56 -9.53
N LYS A 308 0.50 22.45 -9.83
CA LYS A 308 0.82 22.01 -11.18
C LYS A 308 0.35 20.57 -11.40
N LEU A 309 -0.06 20.28 -12.62
CA LEU A 309 -0.46 18.94 -13.05
C LEU A 309 0.31 18.55 -14.30
N TYR A 310 0.90 17.36 -14.26
CA TYR A 310 1.59 16.76 -15.40
C TYR A 310 0.91 15.47 -15.78
N LEU A 311 0.79 15.24 -17.08
CA LEU A 311 0.32 14.00 -17.67
C LEU A 311 1.35 13.54 -18.72
N ASP A 312 1.81 12.29 -18.59
CA ASP A 312 2.77 11.66 -19.49
C ASP A 312 4.05 12.48 -19.71
N GLY A 313 4.54 13.06 -18.62
CA GLY A 313 5.74 13.88 -18.59
C GLY A 313 5.57 15.33 -19.06
N VAL A 314 4.35 15.73 -19.46
CA VAL A 314 4.05 17.08 -19.97
C VAL A 314 3.20 17.85 -18.98
N GLU A 315 3.52 19.12 -18.73
CA GLU A 315 2.69 20.01 -17.91
C GLU A 315 1.37 20.31 -18.64
N VAL A 316 0.25 20.00 -17.99
CA VAL A 316 -1.10 20.23 -18.53
C VAL A 316 -1.88 21.28 -17.76
N GLY A 317 -1.33 21.74 -16.66
CA GLY A 317 -1.95 22.81 -15.87
C GLY A 317 -1.04 23.37 -14.80
N ASP A 318 -1.12 24.69 -14.61
CA ASP A 318 -0.41 25.46 -13.58
C ASP A 318 -1.26 26.64 -13.11
N ILE A 319 -1.67 26.65 -11.85
CA ILE A 319 -2.47 27.73 -11.25
C ILE A 319 -1.92 28.15 -9.90
N SER A 320 -2.30 29.36 -9.47
CA SER A 320 -1.97 29.81 -8.13
C SER A 320 -2.73 29.00 -7.08
N THR A 321 -2.05 28.68 -6.00
CA THR A 321 -2.63 28.12 -4.78
C THR A 321 -2.21 28.96 -3.57
N SER A 322 -2.73 28.61 -2.40
CA SER A 322 -2.40 29.30 -1.16
C SER A 322 -0.98 28.96 -0.68
N ALA A 323 -0.31 29.93 -0.06
CA ALA A 323 0.94 29.72 0.67
C ALA A 323 0.73 29.11 2.08
N ASN A 324 -0.52 28.88 2.50
CA ASN A 324 -0.85 28.31 3.79
C ASN A 324 -0.42 26.84 3.90
N SER A 325 -0.51 26.33 5.11
CA SER A 325 -0.20 24.93 5.38
C SER A 325 -1.18 23.96 4.67
N HIS A 326 -0.65 22.92 4.06
CA HIS A 326 -1.41 21.82 3.48
C HIS A 326 -1.39 20.56 4.38
N ASN A 327 -1.12 20.74 5.67
CA ASN A 327 -1.18 19.61 6.61
C ASN A 327 -2.57 18.99 6.64
N ALA A 328 -2.62 17.70 6.50
CA ALA A 328 -3.86 16.95 6.48
C ALA A 328 -4.37 16.59 7.89
N GLY A 329 -3.53 16.75 8.92
CA GLY A 329 -3.86 16.52 10.32
C GLY A 329 -3.74 15.06 10.76
N SER A 330 -3.79 14.84 12.06
CA SER A 330 -3.46 13.55 12.69
C SER A 330 -4.42 12.39 12.39
N THR A 331 -5.52 12.65 11.71
CA THR A 331 -6.47 11.62 11.25
C THR A 331 -6.32 11.29 9.76
N ALA A 332 -5.42 11.99 9.06
CA ALA A 332 -5.26 11.82 7.62
C ALA A 332 -4.49 10.55 7.28
N GLN A 333 -5.12 9.72 6.50
CA GLN A 333 -4.50 8.59 5.84
C GLN A 333 -4.18 8.98 4.40
N LEU A 334 -3.12 8.41 3.81
CA LEU A 334 -2.98 8.39 2.37
C LEU A 334 -3.69 7.14 1.85
N LEU A 335 -4.69 7.35 1.03
CA LEU A 335 -5.49 6.32 0.40
C LEU A 335 -5.12 6.24 -1.08
N ILE A 336 -4.99 5.04 -1.62
CA ILE A 336 -4.71 4.79 -3.04
C ILE A 336 -5.78 3.85 -3.58
N GLY A 337 -6.39 4.25 -4.69
CA GLY A 337 -7.46 3.53 -5.37
C GLY A 337 -8.84 3.67 -4.71
N VAL A 338 -8.96 4.46 -3.64
CA VAL A 338 -10.20 4.64 -2.89
C VAL A 338 -10.25 5.99 -2.19
N GLU A 339 -11.45 6.39 -1.76
CA GLU A 339 -11.70 7.57 -0.93
C GLU A 339 -12.40 7.18 0.37
N ASN A 340 -12.08 7.85 1.49
CA ASN A 340 -12.77 7.64 2.76
C ASN A 340 -14.22 8.13 2.71
N THR A 341 -15.10 7.35 3.31
CA THR A 341 -16.37 7.84 3.81
C THR A 341 -16.25 8.26 5.29
N VAL A 342 -17.36 8.67 5.90
CA VAL A 342 -17.45 8.92 7.34
C VAL A 342 -17.12 7.65 8.16
N ASN A 343 -17.33 6.49 7.57
CA ASN A 343 -16.92 5.19 8.12
C ASN A 343 -15.50 4.86 7.62
N PRO A 344 -14.49 4.73 8.48
CA PRO A 344 -13.09 4.56 8.06
C PRO A 344 -12.79 3.25 7.31
N HIS A 345 -13.77 2.39 7.10
CA HIS A 345 -13.62 1.08 6.48
C HIS A 345 -14.60 0.81 5.34
N VAL A 346 -15.43 1.79 5.00
CA VAL A 346 -16.20 1.81 3.77
C VAL A 346 -15.65 2.93 2.91
N PHE A 347 -15.19 2.58 1.73
CA PHE A 347 -14.60 3.51 0.79
C PHE A 347 -15.62 4.00 -0.22
N ALA A 348 -15.43 5.22 -0.69
CA ALA A 348 -16.18 5.80 -1.79
C ALA A 348 -15.31 5.88 -3.04
N ASN A 349 -15.97 6.09 -4.18
CA ASN A 349 -15.35 6.36 -5.47
C ASN A 349 -14.15 5.44 -5.77
N PRO A 350 -14.28 4.11 -5.60
CA PRO A 350 -13.16 3.21 -5.82
C PRO A 350 -12.70 3.25 -7.27
N ALA A 351 -11.40 3.08 -7.48
CA ALA A 351 -10.79 2.91 -8.79
C ALA A 351 -11.09 1.50 -9.37
N SER A 352 -12.38 1.18 -9.48
CA SER A 352 -12.90 -0.18 -9.69
C SER A 352 -12.57 -0.77 -11.07
N VAL A 353 -12.34 0.09 -12.05
CA VAL A 353 -11.93 -0.28 -13.41
C VAL A 353 -10.51 0.15 -13.73
N SER A 354 -9.74 0.51 -12.70
CA SER A 354 -8.37 1.00 -12.86
C SER A 354 -7.35 0.00 -12.33
N THR A 355 -6.16 0.06 -12.91
CA THR A 355 -4.96 -0.59 -12.39
C THR A 355 -3.93 0.47 -12.04
N LEU A 356 -3.35 0.39 -10.85
CA LEU A 356 -2.46 1.40 -10.27
C LEU A 356 -1.11 0.80 -9.92
N THR A 357 -0.02 1.53 -10.18
CA THR A 357 1.33 1.10 -9.81
C THR A 357 2.31 2.27 -9.67
N LEU A 358 3.47 2.04 -9.09
CA LEU A 358 4.57 3.00 -8.93
C LEU A 358 4.16 4.32 -8.25
N ALA A 359 3.25 4.24 -7.27
CA ALA A 359 2.85 5.42 -6.51
C ALA A 359 4.01 5.95 -5.64
N ARG A 360 4.21 7.27 -5.66
CA ARG A 360 5.20 7.97 -4.83
C ARG A 360 4.64 9.26 -4.25
N TYR A 361 4.96 9.49 -3.00
CA TYR A 361 4.70 10.76 -2.33
C TYR A 361 6.02 11.35 -1.83
N ALA A 362 6.27 12.60 -2.12
CA ALA A 362 7.48 13.29 -1.71
C ALA A 362 7.18 14.69 -1.16
N LEU A 363 8.01 15.16 -0.24
CA LEU A 363 7.98 16.53 0.28
C LEU A 363 8.96 17.41 -0.52
N THR A 364 8.75 17.44 -1.83
CA THR A 364 9.49 18.27 -2.77
C THR A 364 8.68 18.47 -4.05
N ALA A 365 8.99 19.53 -4.79
CA ALA A 365 8.47 19.79 -6.13
C ALA A 365 9.54 19.40 -7.16
N PRO A 366 9.40 18.26 -7.87
CA PRO A 366 10.28 17.94 -8.99
C PRO A 366 10.06 18.92 -10.14
N SER A 367 11.13 19.25 -10.87
CA SER A 367 11.02 20.11 -12.05
C SER A 367 10.35 19.39 -13.22
N ALA A 368 9.89 20.15 -14.22
CA ALA A 368 9.29 19.58 -15.42
C ALA A 368 10.24 18.60 -16.13
N GLU A 369 11.52 18.92 -16.19
CA GLU A 369 12.55 18.06 -16.77
C GLU A 369 12.73 16.75 -16.00
N GLN A 370 12.66 16.83 -14.66
CA GLN A 370 12.75 15.65 -13.81
C GLN A 370 11.53 14.74 -14.02
N ILE A 371 10.33 15.32 -14.10
CA ILE A 371 9.09 14.58 -14.34
C ILE A 371 9.11 13.93 -15.73
N ALA A 372 9.52 14.69 -16.76
CA ALA A 372 9.66 14.16 -18.11
C ALA A 372 10.70 13.02 -18.17
N LYS A 373 11.80 13.14 -17.42
CA LYS A 373 12.79 12.08 -17.33
C LYS A 373 12.23 10.82 -16.66
N ILE A 374 11.52 10.96 -15.53
CA ILE A 374 10.89 9.83 -14.83
C ILE A 374 9.94 9.11 -15.77
N TYR A 375 9.06 9.84 -16.47
CA TYR A 375 8.15 9.27 -17.46
C TYR A 375 8.90 8.48 -18.54
N ASN A 376 9.92 9.09 -19.14
CA ASN A 376 10.68 8.46 -20.23
C ASN A 376 11.46 7.23 -19.77
N ASP A 377 12.02 7.24 -18.57
CA ASP A 377 12.73 6.10 -18.00
C ASP A 377 11.78 4.95 -17.65
N GLU A 378 10.60 5.25 -17.13
CA GLU A 378 9.67 4.24 -16.62
C GLU A 378 8.72 3.65 -17.67
N LYS A 379 8.36 4.40 -18.72
CA LYS A 379 7.40 3.91 -19.74
C LYS A 379 7.80 2.58 -20.38
N HIS A 380 9.09 2.25 -20.38
CA HIS A 380 9.60 0.99 -20.89
C HIS A 380 9.23 -0.23 -20.05
N LEU A 381 8.82 -0.03 -18.79
CA LEU A 381 8.34 -1.09 -17.91
C LEU A 381 6.95 -1.62 -18.32
N PHE A 382 6.18 -0.81 -19.05
CA PHE A 382 4.81 -1.12 -19.46
C PHE A 382 4.72 -1.80 -20.82
N GLN A 383 5.83 -2.35 -21.30
CA GLN A 383 5.92 -3.11 -22.54
C GLN A 383 5.85 -4.60 -22.28
N GLU A 384 5.39 -5.33 -23.29
CA GLU A 384 5.39 -6.79 -23.27
C GLU A 384 6.78 -7.34 -22.98
N ASN A 385 6.85 -8.32 -22.07
CA ASN A 385 8.08 -8.95 -21.61
C ASN A 385 9.10 -7.99 -20.95
N ALA A 386 8.66 -6.82 -20.49
CA ALA A 386 9.53 -5.90 -19.74
C ALA A 386 9.99 -6.54 -18.42
N LYS A 387 11.30 -6.50 -18.19
CA LYS A 387 11.93 -7.06 -16.99
C LYS A 387 13.00 -6.10 -16.50
N ALA A 388 12.83 -5.61 -15.29
CA ALA A 388 13.77 -4.66 -14.65
C ALA A 388 14.69 -5.35 -13.64
N THR A 389 14.70 -6.67 -13.61
CA THR A 389 15.52 -7.46 -12.69
C THR A 389 16.65 -8.18 -13.41
N LEU A 390 17.76 -8.42 -12.71
CA LEU A 390 18.84 -9.25 -13.22
C LEU A 390 18.39 -10.72 -13.27
N TYR A 391 18.94 -11.43 -14.25
CA TYR A 391 18.70 -12.86 -14.35
C TYR A 391 19.48 -13.64 -13.28
N GLY A 392 18.80 -14.63 -12.68
CA GLY A 392 19.40 -15.56 -11.71
C GLY A 392 19.17 -15.14 -10.25
N THR A 393 19.81 -15.88 -9.36
CA THR A 393 19.63 -15.75 -7.90
C THR A 393 20.70 -14.88 -7.22
N SER A 394 21.67 -14.34 -7.97
CA SER A 394 22.73 -13.49 -7.42
C SER A 394 22.25 -12.06 -7.30
N ASP A 395 22.53 -11.44 -6.18
CA ASP A 395 22.29 -10.03 -5.87
C ASP A 395 23.53 -9.14 -6.11
N ALA A 396 24.63 -9.74 -6.50
CA ALA A 396 25.90 -9.02 -6.72
C ALA A 396 26.19 -8.88 -8.23
N VAL A 397 26.24 -7.64 -8.69
CA VAL A 397 26.77 -7.33 -10.02
C VAL A 397 28.30 -7.44 -9.97
N THR A 398 28.84 -8.33 -10.79
CA THR A 398 30.29 -8.60 -10.87
C THR A 398 30.96 -7.88 -12.03
N ALA A 399 30.20 -7.55 -13.08
CA ALA A 399 30.70 -6.82 -14.24
C ALA A 399 29.59 -6.02 -14.92
N LEU A 400 29.95 -4.88 -15.48
CA LEU A 400 29.07 -4.04 -16.31
C LEU A 400 29.82 -3.66 -17.58
N ALA A 401 29.12 -3.64 -18.72
CA ALA A 401 29.59 -3.06 -19.98
C ALA A 401 28.40 -2.41 -20.70
N HIS A 402 28.63 -1.34 -21.40
CA HIS A 402 27.66 -0.68 -22.24
C HIS A 402 28.16 -0.71 -23.70
N ASP A 403 27.28 -1.08 -24.59
CA ASP A 403 27.49 -1.03 -26.03
C ASP A 403 26.77 0.22 -26.56
N ASP A 404 27.55 1.20 -26.94
CA ASP A 404 27.03 2.50 -27.42
C ASP A 404 26.38 2.40 -28.81
N ASP A 405 26.70 1.37 -29.60
CA ASP A 405 26.13 1.20 -30.94
C ASP A 405 24.69 0.64 -30.86
N THR A 406 24.43 -0.19 -29.89
CA THR A 406 23.12 -0.83 -29.70
C THR A 406 22.32 -0.27 -28.52
N ASP A 407 22.88 0.66 -27.76
CA ASP A 407 22.35 1.19 -26.49
C ASP A 407 22.00 0.06 -25.52
N THR A 408 22.88 -0.94 -25.43
CA THR A 408 22.66 -2.13 -24.62
C THR A 408 23.58 -2.15 -23.40
N LEU A 409 22.98 -2.22 -22.21
CA LEU A 409 23.71 -2.45 -20.97
C LEU A 409 23.78 -3.95 -20.68
N HIS A 410 25.00 -4.46 -20.52
CA HIS A 410 25.29 -5.82 -20.10
C HIS A 410 25.60 -5.85 -18.60
N ALA A 411 24.80 -6.54 -17.81
CA ALA A 411 25.01 -6.72 -16.38
C ALA A 411 25.31 -8.19 -16.06
N GLY A 412 26.53 -8.46 -15.61
CA GLY A 412 27.02 -9.79 -15.25
C GLY A 412 26.92 -10.06 -13.75
N THR A 413 26.54 -11.29 -13.41
CA THR A 413 26.53 -11.83 -12.04
C THR A 413 27.13 -13.21 -12.01
N SER A 414 27.33 -13.79 -10.83
CA SER A 414 27.71 -15.18 -10.67
C SER A 414 26.65 -16.18 -11.18
N ALA A 415 25.39 -15.72 -11.38
CA ALA A 415 24.29 -16.55 -11.86
C ALA A 415 24.00 -16.37 -13.35
N GLY A 416 24.63 -15.41 -14.03
CA GLY A 416 24.44 -15.18 -15.46
C GLY A 416 24.64 -13.73 -15.88
N ARG A 417 24.25 -13.44 -17.13
CA ARG A 417 24.27 -12.08 -17.68
C ARG A 417 22.85 -11.67 -18.07
N SER A 418 22.53 -10.45 -17.82
CA SER A 418 21.32 -9.79 -18.31
C SER A 418 21.69 -8.65 -19.24
N ASP A 419 21.00 -8.54 -20.36
CA ASP A 419 21.20 -7.49 -21.35
C ASP A 419 19.96 -6.60 -21.36
N PHE A 420 20.16 -5.29 -21.17
CA PHE A 420 19.08 -4.31 -21.05
C PHE A 420 19.16 -3.25 -22.15
N GLN A 421 18.00 -2.87 -22.65
CA GLN A 421 17.79 -1.58 -23.34
C GLN A 421 16.86 -0.74 -22.46
N GLY A 422 17.38 0.36 -21.92
CA GLY A 422 16.70 1.09 -20.86
C GLY A 422 16.43 0.18 -19.65
N LEU A 423 15.19 0.13 -19.19
CA LEU A 423 14.75 -0.74 -18.08
C LEU A 423 14.14 -2.08 -18.56
N ARG A 424 14.34 -2.44 -19.81
CA ARG A 424 13.83 -3.69 -20.37
C ARG A 424 14.96 -4.68 -20.54
N ARG A 425 14.88 -5.83 -19.87
CA ARG A 425 15.77 -6.96 -20.12
C ARG A 425 15.40 -7.63 -21.45
N ILE A 426 16.24 -7.45 -22.46
CA ILE A 426 16.02 -7.96 -23.82
C ILE A 426 16.58 -9.36 -24.01
N ASN A 427 17.60 -9.74 -23.22
CA ASN A 427 18.25 -11.03 -23.32
C ASN A 427 18.86 -11.45 -21.97
N ASN A 428 19.15 -12.73 -21.81
CA ASN A 428 19.88 -13.25 -20.66
C ASN A 428 20.62 -14.55 -20.99
N THR A 429 21.63 -14.85 -20.20
CA THR A 429 22.35 -16.14 -20.24
C THR A 429 22.61 -16.65 -18.82
N THR A 430 22.58 -17.95 -18.66
CA THR A 430 22.90 -18.64 -17.39
C THR A 430 24.40 -18.77 -17.15
N ARG A 431 25.26 -18.38 -18.12
CA ARG A 431 26.71 -18.47 -17.96
C ARG A 431 27.19 -17.41 -16.96
N ALA A 432 27.78 -17.87 -15.87
CA ALA A 432 28.35 -16.99 -14.85
C ALA A 432 29.39 -16.01 -15.43
N ILE A 433 29.34 -14.78 -14.97
CA ILE A 433 30.29 -13.73 -15.30
C ILE A 433 31.05 -13.36 -14.01
N ALA A 434 32.33 -13.62 -13.99
CA ALA A 434 33.15 -13.40 -12.80
C ALA A 434 33.63 -11.95 -12.63
N THR A 435 34.36 -11.41 -13.59
CA THR A 435 35.02 -10.12 -13.41
C THR A 435 35.00 -9.19 -14.62
N ALA A 436 34.60 -9.67 -15.78
CA ALA A 436 34.62 -8.86 -16.99
C ALA A 436 33.57 -9.29 -18.02
N ILE A 437 33.00 -8.31 -18.70
CA ILE A 437 32.20 -8.46 -19.91
C ILE A 437 32.87 -7.63 -20.96
N SER A 438 33.11 -8.21 -22.15
CA SER A 438 33.45 -7.42 -23.34
C SER A 438 32.20 -7.28 -24.18
N ALA A 439 31.82 -6.07 -24.50
CA ALA A 439 30.78 -5.73 -25.45
C ALA A 439 31.35 -5.82 -26.89
#